data_d3472c4e9b1f472575aaf3315d4e75df
#
_entry.id   d3472c4e9b1f472575aaf3315d4e75df
#
_cell.length_a   1.000
_cell.length_b   1.000
_cell.length_c   1.000
_cell.angle_alpha   90.00
_cell.angle_beta   90.00
_cell.angle_gamma   90.00
#
_symmetry.space_group_name_H-M   'P 1'
#
loop_
_entity.id
_entity.type
_entity.pdbx_description
1 polymer ?
#
loop_
_entity_poly.entity_id
_entity_poly.type
_entity_poly.pdbx_seq_one_letter_code
_entity_poly.pdbx_strand_id
1 'polypeptide(L)' 'SGEVKNPGGIDFQPGLTLLKAISLAGGFTERANKKNITVVSDSGATGEDRRIKEHYIVQPGDIFTVNDAFF' A
#
# COMPACT_ATOMS: atom_id res chain seq x y z
N SER A 1 -2.43 4.90 -3.37
CA SER A 1 -2.00 5.77 -4.48
C SER A 1 -0.91 5.10 -5.28
N GLY A 2 -0.49 5.74 -6.34
CA GLY A 2 0.53 5.19 -7.21
C GLY A 2 -0.02 4.16 -8.18
N GLU A 3 0.72 3.07 -8.36
CA GLU A 3 0.48 2.11 -9.44
C GLU A 3 -0.50 1.01 -9.04
N VAL A 4 -1.68 1.39 -8.61
CA VAL A 4 -2.84 0.49 -8.45
C VAL A 4 -3.99 1.00 -9.33
N LYS A 5 -4.87 0.09 -9.73
CA LYS A 5 -5.90 0.42 -10.73
C LYS A 5 -6.97 1.38 -10.22
N ASN A 6 -7.38 1.21 -8.97
CA ASN A 6 -8.42 2.04 -8.36
C ASN A 6 -7.91 2.64 -7.05
N PRO A 7 -7.07 3.68 -7.11
CA PRO A 7 -6.57 4.31 -5.90
C PRO A 7 -7.71 4.98 -5.12
N GLY A 8 -7.54 5.07 -3.83
CA GLY A 8 -8.53 5.68 -2.94
C GLY A 8 -8.60 4.93 -1.63
N GLY A 9 -9.65 5.19 -0.87
CA GLY A 9 -9.84 4.54 0.41
C GLY A 9 -10.38 3.13 0.26
N ILE A 10 -9.94 2.24 1.14
CA ILE A 10 -10.50 0.90 1.27
C ILE A 10 -10.94 0.70 2.71
N ASP A 11 -11.98 -0.10 2.91
CA ASP A 11 -12.48 -0.38 4.25
C ASP A 11 -11.48 -1.24 5.01
N PHE A 12 -11.08 -0.74 6.17
CA PHE A 12 -10.18 -1.48 7.05
C PHE A 12 -10.93 -2.62 7.73
N GLN A 13 -10.28 -3.77 7.79
CA GLN A 13 -10.73 -4.88 8.62
C GLN A 13 -9.52 -5.51 9.30
N PRO A 14 -9.68 -5.97 10.57
CA PRO A 14 -8.59 -6.66 11.25
C PRO A 14 -8.07 -7.84 10.45
N GLY A 15 -6.75 -7.96 10.35
CA GLY A 15 -6.12 -9.03 9.58
C GLY A 15 -5.92 -8.71 8.10
N LEU A 16 -6.32 -7.53 7.65
CA LEU A 16 -6.13 -7.11 6.27
C LEU A 16 -4.63 -7.06 5.95
N THR A 17 -4.21 -7.81 4.93
CA THR A 17 -2.82 -7.77 4.45
C THR A 17 -2.66 -6.73 3.35
N LEU A 18 -1.41 -6.31 3.13
CA LEU A 18 -1.10 -5.41 2.03
C LEU A 18 -1.56 -5.99 0.69
N LEU A 19 -1.29 -7.27 0.44
CA LEU A 19 -1.68 -7.91 -0.81
C LEU A 19 -3.19 -7.86 -1.02
N LYS A 20 -3.96 -8.13 0.05
CA LYS A 20 -5.42 -8.05 -0.05
C LYS A 20 -5.88 -6.63 -0.30
N ALA A 21 -5.26 -5.66 0.36
CA ALA A 21 -5.58 -4.24 0.17
C ALA A 21 -5.36 -3.82 -1.28
N ILE A 22 -4.24 -4.23 -1.87
CA ILE A 22 -3.94 -3.94 -3.28
C ILE A 22 -4.97 -4.60 -4.19
N SER A 23 -5.34 -5.85 -3.88
CA SER A 23 -6.36 -6.57 -4.62
C SER A 23 -7.71 -5.81 -4.59
N LEU A 24 -8.08 -5.28 -3.42
CA LEU A 24 -9.31 -4.49 -3.29
C LEU A 24 -9.24 -3.17 -4.07
N ALA A 25 -8.04 -2.66 -4.30
CA ALA A 25 -7.81 -1.48 -5.14
C ALA A 25 -7.70 -1.84 -6.63
N GLY A 26 -8.14 -3.03 -7.02
CA GLY A 26 -8.15 -3.47 -8.40
C GLY A 26 -6.86 -4.12 -8.90
N GLY A 27 -5.89 -4.30 -8.02
CA GLY A 27 -4.60 -4.90 -8.35
C GLY A 27 -3.57 -3.88 -8.82
N PHE A 28 -2.38 -4.37 -9.14
CA PHE A 28 -1.29 -3.54 -9.65
C PHE A 28 -1.55 -3.12 -11.10
N THR A 29 -1.02 -1.96 -11.47
CA THR A 29 -0.92 -1.59 -12.88
C THR A 29 0.29 -2.28 -13.51
N GLU A 30 0.40 -2.18 -14.84
CA GLU A 30 1.54 -2.72 -15.55
C GLU A 30 2.86 -2.05 -15.19
N ARG A 31 2.79 -0.83 -14.68
CA ARG A 31 3.98 -0.03 -14.33
C ARG A 31 4.45 -0.25 -12.91
N ALA A 32 3.74 -1.04 -12.12
CA ALA A 32 4.03 -1.19 -10.71
C ALA A 32 5.32 -1.95 -10.46
N ASN A 33 6.12 -1.45 -9.53
CA ASN A 33 7.19 -2.23 -8.93
C ASN A 33 6.65 -2.89 -7.67
N LYS A 34 6.32 -4.16 -7.76
CA LYS A 34 5.70 -4.92 -6.67
C LYS A 34 6.60 -5.07 -5.45
N LYS A 35 7.89 -4.80 -5.61
CA LYS A 35 8.87 -4.86 -4.51
C LYS A 35 9.14 -3.50 -3.90
N ASN A 36 8.53 -2.46 -4.41
CA ASN A 36 8.75 -1.10 -3.93
C ASN A 36 7.44 -0.46 -3.52
N ILE A 37 6.92 -0.94 -2.41
CA ILE A 37 5.68 -0.43 -1.81
C ILE A 37 6.04 0.17 -0.47
N THR A 38 5.59 1.39 -0.23
CA THR A 38 5.87 2.09 1.02
C THR A 38 4.58 2.39 1.76
N VAL A 39 4.69 2.56 3.05
CA VAL A 39 3.58 2.93 3.92
C VAL A 39 3.98 4.12 4.79
N VAL A 40 3.04 5.05 4.92
CA VAL A 40 3.11 6.08 5.95
C VAL A 40 2.03 5.74 6.97
N SER A 41 2.42 5.54 8.21
CA SER A 41 1.48 5.21 9.28
C SER A 41 0.92 6.49 9.87
N ASP A 42 -0.39 6.52 10.05
CA ASP A 42 -1.06 7.65 10.67
C ASP A 42 -0.56 7.90 12.10
N SER A 43 -0.20 6.83 12.81
CA SER A 43 0.34 6.90 14.16
C SER A 43 1.86 7.08 14.21
N GLY A 44 2.51 7.13 13.04
CA GLY A 44 3.95 7.26 12.96
C GLY A 44 4.40 8.64 13.40
N ALA A 45 5.27 8.70 14.42
CA ALA A 45 5.74 9.96 14.98
C ALA A 45 6.55 10.80 14.00
N THR A 46 7.18 10.15 13.03
CA THR A 46 8.09 10.82 12.09
C THR A 46 7.44 11.07 10.72
N GLY A 47 6.34 10.40 10.40
CA GLY A 47 5.75 10.45 9.07
C GLY A 47 6.61 9.83 7.99
N GLU A 48 7.60 9.02 8.36
CA GLU A 48 8.52 8.42 7.40
C GLU A 48 7.85 7.30 6.60
N ASP A 49 8.18 7.26 5.30
CA ASP A 49 7.84 6.13 4.46
C ASP A 49 8.64 4.90 4.88
N ARG A 50 7.97 3.77 5.00
CA ARG A 50 8.64 2.49 5.22
C ARG A 50 8.33 1.58 4.06
N ARG A 51 9.36 0.88 3.56
CA ARG A 51 9.13 -0.17 2.56
C ARG A 51 8.56 -1.39 3.26
N ILE A 52 7.53 -1.96 2.68
CA ILE A 52 6.80 -3.10 3.23
C ILE A 52 6.63 -4.18 2.17
N LYS A 53 6.30 -5.38 2.65
CA LYS A 53 6.10 -6.54 1.80
C LYS A 53 4.62 -6.97 1.83
N GLU A 54 4.27 -7.89 0.94
CA GLU A 54 2.88 -8.30 0.74
C GLU A 54 2.18 -8.85 1.98
N HIS A 55 2.93 -9.42 2.92
CA HIS A 55 2.36 -9.97 4.14
C HIS A 55 2.18 -8.95 5.26
N TYR A 56 2.56 -7.71 5.04
CA TYR A 56 2.37 -6.65 6.02
C TYR A 56 0.90 -6.56 6.42
N ILE A 57 0.64 -6.52 7.72
CA ILE A 57 -0.72 -6.37 8.24
C ILE A 57 -1.05 -4.88 8.32
N VAL A 58 -2.07 -4.50 7.57
CA VAL A 58 -2.50 -3.10 7.48
C VAL A 58 -3.01 -2.62 8.83
N GLN A 59 -2.61 -1.41 9.20
CA GLN A 59 -3.11 -0.73 10.40
C GLN A 59 -4.08 0.38 10.00
N PRO A 60 -5.06 0.70 10.86
CA PRO A 60 -5.96 1.81 10.57
C PRO A 60 -5.17 3.10 10.31
N GLY A 61 -5.55 3.82 9.27
CA GLY A 61 -4.89 5.07 8.93
C GLY A 61 -3.64 4.94 8.07
N ASP A 62 -3.22 3.72 7.74
CA ASP A 62 -2.08 3.51 6.86
C ASP A 62 -2.36 4.06 5.46
N ILE A 63 -1.36 4.71 4.89
CA ILE A 63 -1.40 5.19 3.51
C ILE A 63 -0.29 4.50 2.73
N PHE A 64 -0.66 3.79 1.67
CA PHE A 64 0.27 3.04 0.84
C PHE A 64 0.56 3.76 -0.46
N THR A 65 1.79 3.61 -0.93
CA THR A 65 2.16 3.99 -2.28
C THR A 65 2.86 2.82 -2.96
N VAL A 66 2.33 2.41 -4.09
CA VAL A 66 2.96 1.42 -4.96
C VAL A 66 3.77 2.21 -5.98
N ASN A 67 5.08 2.07 -5.94
CA ASN A 67 5.96 2.88 -6.77
C ASN A 67 6.10 2.31 -8.18
N ASP A 68 6.46 3.20 -9.12
CA ASP A 68 6.66 2.86 -10.52
C ASP A 68 7.93 2.03 -10.67
N ALA A 69 7.90 1.05 -11.56
CA ALA A 69 9.04 0.18 -11.82
C ALA A 69 10.17 0.88 -12.59
N PHE A 70 9.88 2.04 -13.14
CA PHE A 70 10.83 2.77 -13.98
C PHE A 70 11.62 3.83 -13.22
N PHE A 71 11.56 3.83 -11.92
CA PHE A 71 12.36 4.73 -11.07
C PHE A 71 13.22 3.98 -10.10
#